data_349cfef8cbafbb9b492decf0bc238445
#
_entry.id   349cfef8cbafbb9b492decf0bc238445
#
_cell.length_a   1.000
_cell.length_b   1.000
_cell.length_c   1.000
_cell.angle_alpha   90.00
_cell.angle_beta   90.00
_cell.angle_gamma   90.00
#
_symmetry.space_group_name_H-M   'P 1'
#
loop_
_entity.id
_entity.type
_entity.pdbx_description
1 polymer ?
#
loop_
_entity_poly.entity_id
_entity_poly.type
_entity_poly.pdbx_seq_one_letter_code
_entity_poly.pdbx_strand_id
1 'polypeptide(L)'
;TTSKEQKAICRFRPQQAVSSRYLAQPLRDKGFVYMPNPPFREETLDGIPVVTQPLTMGDDFATAWHERKQTDSTRTIMVTVANRWAKTRLPSSGSAIDAVATIKAAEKKSMTTLERVHRDWWHAYYPKSFVTFPDARMESFYWIQQYKLASATRPDKPVIDLMGPWYKATVWPCLWMNLNVQLSYYTTGITNHLDLEEPLYRLIEKHRDQLVLNVPEEFRDDCAALGNPVGYDELVNPVFLTTDRTTDREMNIIVLPWLMQQFYVHNKRTMDDARLRNSIFPLMKKTYSVYLRILYKGDDGLYHIPLTFSDEYGKAQETSMNIALARWGFKTLLDICTRLKLKDPLVPVWKEHLDKIAAYHTKENGIMIGKGVPFAKPHRHYSHMLGIFPFYETNIQDNKASIPMLKKTIQHFTDVDGDNCMYKFSGASSIWSSLGNGDSALKWVNRS
;
A
#
# COMPACT_ATOMS: atom_id res chain seq x y z
N THR A 1 29.88 20.46 -22.11
CA THR A 1 30.60 19.27 -21.59
C THR A 1 32.09 19.53 -21.54
N THR A 2 32.75 19.16 -20.45
CA THR A 2 34.20 19.18 -20.37
C THR A 2 34.82 18.08 -21.24
N SER A 3 36.12 18.18 -21.59
CA SER A 3 36.80 17.12 -22.35
C SER A 3 36.77 15.74 -21.66
N LYS A 4 36.59 15.69 -20.33
CA LYS A 4 36.40 14.46 -19.57
C LYS A 4 35.01 13.90 -19.76
N GLU A 5 33.96 14.72 -19.77
CA GLU A 5 32.57 14.29 -19.98
C GLU A 5 32.32 13.76 -21.39
N GLN A 6 33.03 14.27 -22.38
CA GLN A 6 32.99 13.79 -23.76
C GLN A 6 33.52 12.35 -23.90
N LYS A 7 34.38 11.92 -22.96
CA LYS A 7 34.94 10.55 -22.92
C LYS A 7 34.13 9.59 -22.00
N ALA A 8 33.10 10.08 -21.34
CA ALA A 8 32.26 9.22 -20.48
C ALA A 8 31.50 8.19 -21.35
N ILE A 9 31.50 6.97 -20.94
CA ILE A 9 30.76 5.86 -21.58
C ILE A 9 29.68 5.33 -20.65
N CYS A 10 28.54 4.97 -21.22
CA CYS A 10 27.49 4.26 -20.49
C CYS A 10 27.87 2.78 -20.38
N ARG A 11 27.84 2.25 -19.16
CA ARG A 11 27.97 0.81 -18.90
C ARG A 11 26.84 0.37 -18.00
N PHE A 12 26.13 -0.65 -18.41
CA PHE A 12 25.17 -1.31 -17.56
C PHE A 12 25.89 -2.26 -16.58
N ARG A 13 25.46 -2.24 -15.32
CA ARG A 13 25.95 -3.17 -14.29
C ARG A 13 24.75 -3.77 -13.59
N PRO A 14 24.30 -4.96 -14.03
CA PRO A 14 23.19 -5.65 -13.38
C PRO A 14 23.53 -5.93 -11.91
N GLN A 15 22.54 -5.72 -11.06
CA GLN A 15 22.65 -6.01 -9.63
C GLN A 15 21.88 -7.28 -9.33
N GLN A 16 22.42 -8.11 -8.44
CA GLN A 16 21.67 -9.26 -7.93
C GLN A 16 20.57 -8.77 -7.00
N ALA A 17 19.36 -9.28 -7.19
CA ALA A 17 18.21 -9.00 -6.32
C ALA A 17 18.31 -9.81 -5.03
N VAL A 18 19.27 -9.47 -4.17
CA VAL A 18 19.49 -10.16 -2.89
C VAL A 18 18.88 -9.35 -1.76
N SER A 19 17.96 -9.96 -1.04
CA SER A 19 17.50 -9.41 0.23
C SER A 19 18.64 -9.39 1.25
N SER A 20 18.85 -8.27 1.93
CA SER A 20 19.82 -8.17 3.02
C SER A 20 19.48 -9.12 4.18
N ARG A 21 18.22 -9.54 4.34
CA ARG A 21 17.81 -10.61 5.26
C ARG A 21 18.41 -11.96 4.91
N TYR A 22 18.52 -12.28 3.62
CA TYR A 22 19.18 -13.50 3.20
C TYR A 22 20.67 -13.50 3.56
N LEU A 23 21.31 -12.33 3.46
CA LEU A 23 22.71 -12.17 3.86
C LEU A 23 22.90 -12.23 5.38
N ALA A 24 21.82 -12.04 6.15
CA ALA A 24 21.86 -12.21 7.60
C ALA A 24 21.92 -13.69 8.00
N GLN A 25 22.72 -13.99 9.01
CA GLN A 25 23.00 -15.33 9.53
C GLN A 25 21.76 -16.22 9.71
N PRO A 26 20.63 -15.73 10.30
CA PRO A 26 19.51 -16.60 10.67
C PRO A 26 18.83 -17.33 9.52
N LEU A 27 18.87 -16.82 8.30
CA LEU A 27 18.26 -17.51 7.15
C LEU A 27 19.19 -18.59 6.60
N ARG A 28 20.51 -18.35 6.58
CA ARG A 28 21.50 -19.34 6.19
C ARG A 28 21.49 -20.53 7.13
N ASP A 29 21.37 -20.29 8.43
CA ASP A 29 21.32 -21.32 9.46
C ASP A 29 20.07 -22.21 9.35
N LYS A 30 19.01 -21.73 8.68
CA LYS A 30 17.80 -22.49 8.37
C LYS A 30 17.87 -23.27 7.05
N GLY A 31 19.03 -23.33 6.41
CA GLY A 31 19.24 -24.08 5.18
C GLY A 31 18.68 -23.41 3.91
N PHE A 32 18.30 -22.14 3.95
CA PHE A 32 17.92 -21.43 2.74
C PHE A 32 19.13 -21.23 1.82
N VAL A 33 19.00 -21.63 0.57
CA VAL A 33 20.03 -21.46 -0.45
C VAL A 33 19.70 -20.26 -1.32
N TYR A 34 20.66 -19.35 -1.46
CA TYR A 34 20.55 -18.24 -2.39
C TYR A 34 20.64 -18.75 -3.84
N MET A 35 19.63 -18.40 -4.63
CA MET A 35 19.66 -18.62 -6.08
C MET A 35 19.94 -17.28 -6.77
N PRO A 36 21.13 -17.11 -7.36
CA PRO A 36 21.46 -15.90 -8.12
C PRO A 36 20.58 -15.81 -9.37
N ASN A 37 20.38 -14.58 -9.86
CA ASN A 37 19.80 -14.43 -11.19
C ASN A 37 20.70 -15.12 -12.23
N PRO A 38 20.11 -15.67 -13.31
CA PRO A 38 20.88 -16.16 -14.44
C PRO A 38 21.80 -15.06 -15.01
N PRO A 39 22.88 -15.42 -15.72
CA PRO A 39 23.75 -14.44 -16.36
C PRO A 39 22.95 -13.50 -17.28
N PHE A 40 23.27 -12.22 -17.23
CA PHE A 40 22.70 -11.25 -18.17
C PHE A 40 23.28 -11.45 -19.59
N ARG A 41 22.55 -10.99 -20.59
CA ARG A 41 22.94 -11.03 -21.99
C ARG A 41 23.14 -9.62 -22.51
N GLU A 42 24.22 -9.40 -23.22
CA GLU A 42 24.50 -8.17 -23.96
C GLU A 42 24.28 -8.45 -25.45
N GLU A 43 23.50 -7.62 -26.10
CA GLU A 43 23.23 -7.74 -27.53
C GLU A 43 23.02 -6.37 -28.16
N THR A 44 23.05 -6.33 -29.49
CA THR A 44 22.69 -5.13 -30.24
C THR A 44 21.50 -5.47 -31.12
N LEU A 45 20.36 -4.85 -30.87
CA LEU A 45 19.15 -5.02 -31.68
C LEU A 45 18.89 -3.74 -32.47
N ASP A 46 18.84 -3.89 -33.78
CA ASP A 46 18.62 -2.76 -34.71
C ASP A 46 19.59 -1.58 -34.49
N GLY A 47 20.83 -1.88 -34.19
CA GLY A 47 21.88 -0.89 -33.92
C GLY A 47 21.90 -0.26 -32.53
N ILE A 48 20.97 -0.70 -31.64
CA ILE A 48 20.85 -0.18 -30.28
C ILE A 48 21.39 -1.22 -29.28
N PRO A 49 22.37 -0.87 -28.44
CA PRO A 49 22.84 -1.73 -27.36
C PRO A 49 21.72 -1.99 -26.35
N VAL A 50 21.56 -3.24 -25.97
CA VAL A 50 20.62 -3.67 -24.94
C VAL A 50 21.21 -4.75 -24.07
N VAL A 51 20.96 -4.65 -22.76
CA VAL A 51 21.30 -5.69 -21.78
C VAL A 51 20.03 -6.24 -21.20
N THR A 52 19.87 -7.55 -21.32
CA THR A 52 18.73 -8.28 -20.76
C THR A 52 19.18 -9.08 -19.54
N GLN A 53 18.52 -8.87 -18.40
CA GLN A 53 18.71 -9.61 -17.17
C GLN A 53 17.55 -10.55 -16.97
N PRO A 54 17.72 -11.87 -17.18
CA PRO A 54 16.76 -12.86 -16.74
C PRO A 54 16.67 -12.91 -15.22
N LEU A 55 15.47 -13.17 -14.71
CA LEU A 55 15.23 -13.34 -13.27
C LEU A 55 15.07 -14.81 -12.91
N THR A 56 15.42 -15.17 -11.69
CA THR A 56 15.34 -16.56 -11.19
C THR A 56 13.94 -17.14 -11.31
N MET A 57 12.90 -16.31 -11.21
CA MET A 57 11.50 -16.74 -11.29
C MET A 57 10.94 -16.76 -12.71
N GLY A 58 11.75 -16.51 -13.74
CA GLY A 58 11.39 -16.70 -15.13
C GLY A 58 11.02 -15.46 -15.93
N ASP A 59 10.93 -14.30 -15.31
CA ASP A 59 10.76 -13.02 -15.98
C ASP A 59 12.11 -12.42 -16.37
N ASP A 60 12.09 -11.31 -17.11
CA ASP A 60 13.28 -10.55 -17.42
C ASP A 60 13.02 -9.04 -17.41
N PHE A 61 14.10 -8.28 -17.34
CA PHE A 61 14.08 -6.86 -17.68
C PHE A 61 15.26 -6.54 -18.60
N ALA A 62 15.07 -5.54 -19.45
CA ALA A 62 16.09 -5.09 -20.38
C ALA A 62 16.32 -3.59 -20.24
N THR A 63 17.60 -3.21 -20.29
CA THR A 63 18.03 -1.81 -20.37
C THR A 63 18.66 -1.57 -21.72
N ALA A 64 18.07 -0.65 -22.48
CA ALA A 64 18.63 -0.19 -23.76
C ALA A 64 19.07 1.26 -23.65
N TRP A 65 20.09 1.62 -24.43
CA TRP A 65 20.52 3.00 -24.51
C TRP A 65 21.01 3.33 -25.91
N HIS A 66 20.89 4.61 -26.27
CA HIS A 66 21.41 5.16 -27.50
C HIS A 66 22.06 6.52 -27.25
N GLU A 67 23.23 6.71 -27.81
CA GLU A 67 23.94 7.98 -27.75
C GLU A 67 23.84 8.69 -29.08
N ARG A 68 23.38 9.93 -29.05
CA ARG A 68 23.33 10.82 -30.21
C ARG A 68 24.19 12.06 -29.97
N LYS A 69 25.22 12.22 -30.76
CA LYS A 69 26.01 13.45 -30.80
C LYS A 69 25.15 14.56 -31.41
N GLN A 70 25.00 15.69 -30.72
CA GLN A 70 24.24 16.84 -31.21
C GLN A 70 25.15 17.94 -31.79
N THR A 71 26.20 18.23 -31.07
CA THR A 71 27.26 19.20 -31.50
C THR A 71 28.62 18.67 -31.05
N ASP A 72 29.69 19.40 -31.34
CA ASP A 72 31.03 19.02 -30.87
C ASP A 72 31.16 19.07 -29.33
N SER A 73 30.30 19.80 -28.65
CA SER A 73 30.31 19.95 -27.20
C SER A 73 29.13 19.30 -26.47
N THR A 74 28.09 18.78 -27.18
CA THR A 74 26.89 18.23 -26.58
C THR A 74 26.54 16.88 -27.20
N ARG A 75 26.09 15.95 -26.32
CA ARG A 75 25.52 14.66 -26.72
C ARG A 75 24.28 14.35 -25.86
N THR A 76 23.33 13.66 -26.43
CA THR A 76 22.16 13.14 -25.74
C THR A 76 22.30 11.65 -25.57
N ILE A 77 22.11 11.16 -24.35
CA ILE A 77 22.05 9.74 -24.07
C ILE A 77 20.58 9.44 -23.70
N MET A 78 19.94 8.60 -24.48
CA MET A 78 18.61 8.06 -24.19
C MET A 78 18.79 6.71 -23.50
N VAL A 79 18.12 6.51 -22.39
CA VAL A 79 18.14 5.24 -21.64
C VAL A 79 16.71 4.85 -21.33
N THR A 80 16.40 3.58 -21.48
CA THR A 80 15.10 3.05 -21.07
C THR A 80 15.27 1.69 -20.40
N VAL A 81 14.31 1.35 -19.54
CA VAL A 81 14.16 0.01 -18.94
C VAL A 81 12.79 -0.50 -19.31
N ALA A 82 12.72 -1.71 -19.84
CA ALA A 82 11.50 -2.44 -20.05
C ALA A 82 11.54 -3.75 -19.27
N ASN A 83 10.39 -4.19 -18.80
CA ASN A 83 10.23 -5.46 -18.11
C ASN A 83 8.97 -6.16 -18.62
N ARG A 84 9.02 -7.47 -18.65
CA ARG A 84 7.87 -8.32 -18.93
C ARG A 84 7.61 -9.24 -17.74
N TRP A 85 6.34 -9.34 -17.44
CA TRP A 85 5.80 -10.25 -16.44
C TRP A 85 5.19 -11.42 -17.20
N ALA A 86 5.87 -12.55 -17.21
CA ALA A 86 5.37 -13.73 -17.88
C ALA A 86 4.30 -14.39 -17.01
N LYS A 87 3.08 -14.54 -17.51
CA LYS A 87 2.01 -15.29 -16.84
C LYS A 87 2.41 -16.74 -16.52
N THR A 88 3.33 -17.28 -17.31
CA THR A 88 3.76 -18.66 -17.24
C THR A 88 5.09 -18.86 -16.51
N ARG A 89 5.71 -17.77 -16.01
CA ARG A 89 7.08 -17.77 -15.44
C ARG A 89 8.14 -18.33 -16.39
N LEU A 90 7.88 -18.34 -17.70
CA LEU A 90 8.86 -18.72 -18.71
C LEU A 90 9.75 -17.53 -19.06
N PRO A 91 11.03 -17.75 -19.37
CA PRO A 91 11.92 -16.69 -19.84
C PRO A 91 11.29 -15.98 -21.04
N SER A 92 11.19 -14.68 -20.96
CA SER A 92 10.68 -13.82 -22.04
C SER A 92 11.84 -13.05 -22.65
N SER A 93 11.97 -13.06 -23.98
CA SER A 93 12.92 -12.23 -24.71
C SER A 93 12.29 -10.88 -25.16
N GLY A 94 11.07 -10.63 -24.73
CA GLY A 94 10.32 -9.48 -25.24
C GLY A 94 10.69 -8.14 -24.60
N SER A 95 11.28 -8.13 -23.41
CA SER A 95 11.70 -6.87 -22.75
C SER A 95 12.75 -6.11 -23.56
N ALA A 96 13.69 -6.83 -24.19
CA ALA A 96 14.71 -6.23 -25.06
C ALA A 96 14.08 -5.52 -26.27
N ILE A 97 13.12 -6.17 -26.92
CA ILE A 97 12.39 -5.62 -28.06
C ILE A 97 11.63 -4.35 -27.64
N ASP A 98 10.94 -4.39 -26.51
CA ASP A 98 10.17 -3.26 -25.99
C ASP A 98 11.08 -2.08 -25.61
N ALA A 99 12.25 -2.34 -25.03
CA ALA A 99 13.23 -1.33 -24.71
C ALA A 99 13.77 -0.65 -25.97
N VAL A 100 14.18 -1.43 -26.97
CA VAL A 100 14.67 -0.89 -28.25
C VAL A 100 13.57 -0.11 -28.99
N ALA A 101 12.35 -0.61 -29.02
CA ALA A 101 11.21 0.10 -29.61
C ALA A 101 10.96 1.47 -28.96
N THR A 102 11.14 1.54 -27.62
CA THR A 102 11.00 2.80 -26.86
C THR A 102 12.08 3.81 -27.24
N ILE A 103 13.33 3.39 -27.37
CA ILE A 103 14.43 4.25 -27.86
C ILE A 103 14.11 4.77 -29.27
N LYS A 104 13.77 3.88 -30.21
CA LYS A 104 13.44 4.26 -31.60
C LYS A 104 12.27 5.23 -31.68
N ALA A 105 11.26 5.07 -30.80
CA ALA A 105 10.13 6.00 -30.75
C ALA A 105 10.55 7.38 -30.22
N ALA A 106 11.49 7.43 -29.27
CA ALA A 106 12.05 8.68 -28.76
C ALA A 106 12.93 9.39 -29.80
N GLU A 107 13.74 8.64 -30.56
CA GLU A 107 14.62 9.18 -31.62
C GLU A 107 13.87 9.91 -32.74
N LYS A 108 12.64 9.48 -33.01
CA LYS A 108 11.77 10.14 -34.02
C LYS A 108 11.28 11.52 -33.59
N LYS A 109 11.51 11.90 -32.31
CA LYS A 109 11.08 13.17 -31.74
C LYS A 109 12.25 14.11 -31.57
N SER A 110 12.05 15.40 -31.80
CA SER A 110 13.04 16.41 -31.45
C SER A 110 13.14 16.57 -29.93
N MET A 111 14.28 17.00 -29.39
CA MET A 111 14.44 17.31 -27.96
C MET A 111 13.42 18.32 -27.49
N THR A 112 13.16 19.38 -28.26
CA THR A 112 12.13 20.37 -27.97
C THR A 112 10.74 19.74 -27.82
N THR A 113 10.42 18.73 -28.64
CA THR A 113 9.15 18.02 -28.51
C THR A 113 9.10 17.18 -27.23
N LEU A 114 10.18 16.48 -26.87
CA LEU A 114 10.25 15.68 -25.65
C LEU A 114 10.14 16.58 -24.41
N GLU A 115 10.89 17.69 -24.39
CA GLU A 115 10.82 18.69 -23.30
C GLU A 115 9.42 19.30 -23.18
N ARG A 116 8.80 19.67 -24.30
CA ARG A 116 7.44 20.23 -24.29
C ARG A 116 6.43 19.23 -23.71
N VAL A 117 6.43 17.98 -24.18
CA VAL A 117 5.51 16.94 -23.69
C VAL A 117 5.73 16.68 -22.19
N HIS A 118 6.97 16.64 -21.75
CA HIS A 118 7.33 16.49 -20.33
C HIS A 118 6.81 17.66 -19.50
N ARG A 119 7.04 18.89 -19.98
CA ARG A 119 6.58 20.12 -19.29
C ARG A 119 5.06 20.20 -19.25
N ASP A 120 4.38 19.92 -20.36
CA ASP A 120 2.91 19.95 -20.45
C ASP A 120 2.29 18.99 -19.45
N TRP A 121 2.89 17.79 -19.25
CA TRP A 121 2.41 16.84 -18.27
C TRP A 121 2.54 17.39 -16.84
N TRP A 122 3.67 17.98 -16.48
CA TRP A 122 3.86 18.57 -15.15
C TRP A 122 3.00 19.80 -14.91
N HIS A 123 2.78 20.61 -15.94
CA HIS A 123 1.88 21.77 -15.86
C HIS A 123 0.40 21.34 -15.71
N ALA A 124 0.03 20.17 -16.20
CA ALA A 124 -1.29 19.62 -15.96
C ALA A 124 -1.41 18.92 -14.60
N TYR A 125 -0.30 18.43 -14.04
CA TYR A 125 -0.25 17.73 -12.77
C TYR A 125 -0.37 18.66 -11.56
N TYR A 126 0.56 19.63 -11.44
CA TYR A 126 0.63 20.47 -10.24
C TYR A 126 -0.64 21.27 -9.93
N PRO A 127 -1.36 21.85 -10.90
CA PRO A 127 -2.56 22.64 -10.59
C PRO A 127 -3.77 21.84 -10.08
N LYS A 128 -3.73 20.50 -10.13
CA LYS A 128 -4.80 19.66 -9.56
C LYS A 128 -4.88 19.77 -8.04
N SER A 129 -3.79 20.13 -7.38
CA SER A 129 -3.69 20.30 -5.95
C SER A 129 -3.02 21.63 -5.64
N PHE A 130 -3.49 22.28 -4.58
CA PHE A 130 -2.92 23.55 -4.15
C PHE A 130 -2.86 23.64 -2.63
N VAL A 131 -1.67 23.95 -2.12
CA VAL A 131 -1.43 24.26 -0.72
C VAL A 131 -0.38 25.34 -0.65
N THR A 132 -0.57 26.31 0.23
CA THR A 132 0.44 27.30 0.60
C THR A 132 0.58 27.35 2.12
N PHE A 133 1.79 27.52 2.59
CA PHE A 133 2.11 27.63 4.01
C PHE A 133 2.92 28.91 4.27
N PRO A 134 2.76 29.54 5.44
CA PRO A 134 3.66 30.64 5.85
C PRO A 134 5.12 30.23 5.92
N ASP A 135 5.38 28.95 6.23
CA ASP A 135 6.72 28.36 6.26
C ASP A 135 7.07 27.79 4.87
N ALA A 136 7.99 28.48 4.19
CA ALA A 136 8.48 28.10 2.85
C ALA A 136 9.14 26.71 2.84
N ARG A 137 9.73 26.25 3.95
CA ARG A 137 10.32 24.90 4.06
C ARG A 137 9.25 23.83 4.02
N MET A 138 8.17 24.03 4.77
CA MET A 138 7.03 23.13 4.81
C MET A 138 6.33 23.08 3.44
N GLU A 139 6.15 24.23 2.79
CA GLU A 139 5.59 24.27 1.44
C GLU A 139 6.47 23.55 0.42
N SER A 140 7.78 23.77 0.46
CA SER A 140 8.75 23.07 -0.39
C SER A 140 8.70 21.55 -0.16
N PHE A 141 8.59 21.11 1.09
CA PHE A 141 8.47 19.69 1.42
C PHE A 141 7.20 19.06 0.81
N TYR A 142 6.06 19.75 0.88
CA TYR A 142 4.82 19.30 0.24
C TYR A 142 5.01 19.09 -1.27
N TRP A 143 5.55 20.07 -1.98
CA TRP A 143 5.74 20.00 -3.42
C TRP A 143 6.78 18.94 -3.84
N ILE A 144 7.82 18.74 -3.04
CA ILE A 144 8.80 17.66 -3.24
C ILE A 144 8.12 16.28 -3.11
N GLN A 145 7.22 16.09 -2.13
CA GLN A 145 6.50 14.82 -1.99
C GLN A 145 5.54 14.58 -3.17
N GLN A 146 4.87 15.63 -3.67
CA GLN A 146 4.04 15.53 -4.88
C GLN A 146 4.88 15.13 -6.10
N TYR A 147 6.06 15.73 -6.27
CA TYR A 147 7.00 15.36 -7.32
C TYR A 147 7.43 13.89 -7.21
N LYS A 148 7.82 13.45 -6.02
CA LYS A 148 8.25 12.07 -5.77
C LYS A 148 7.13 11.06 -6.09
N LEU A 149 5.92 11.32 -5.62
CA LEU A 149 4.76 10.46 -5.89
C LEU A 149 4.52 10.32 -7.39
N ALA A 150 4.44 11.44 -8.10
CA ALA A 150 4.22 11.43 -9.54
C ALA A 150 5.39 10.83 -10.34
N SER A 151 6.60 10.86 -9.79
CA SER A 151 7.77 10.18 -10.38
C SER A 151 7.76 8.66 -10.12
N ALA A 152 7.08 8.21 -9.06
CA ALA A 152 7.04 6.81 -8.65
C ALA A 152 5.88 6.02 -9.29
N THR A 153 4.78 6.68 -9.67
CA THR A 153 3.58 6.00 -10.19
C THR A 153 2.97 6.72 -11.37
N ARG A 154 2.30 5.97 -12.22
CA ARG A 154 1.49 6.43 -13.37
C ARG A 154 0.28 5.50 -13.51
N PRO A 155 -0.83 5.99 -14.08
CA PRO A 155 -2.05 5.18 -14.21
C PRO A 155 -1.87 3.88 -14.99
N ASP A 156 -0.93 3.86 -15.93
CA ASP A 156 -0.64 2.74 -16.84
C ASP A 156 0.53 1.85 -16.38
N LYS A 157 1.15 2.15 -15.22
CA LYS A 157 2.31 1.42 -14.71
C LYS A 157 1.94 0.47 -13.57
N PRO A 158 2.85 -0.41 -13.15
CA PRO A 158 2.65 -1.24 -11.96
C PRO A 158 2.44 -0.43 -10.69
N VAL A 159 1.85 -1.07 -9.67
CA VAL A 159 1.74 -0.52 -8.33
C VAL A 159 3.13 -0.23 -7.73
N ILE A 160 3.23 0.79 -6.88
CA ILE A 160 4.47 1.11 -6.16
C ILE A 160 4.76 0.01 -5.13
N ASP A 161 5.96 -0.55 -5.15
CA ASP A 161 6.44 -1.40 -4.07
C ASP A 161 6.98 -0.58 -2.89
N LEU A 162 7.57 -1.26 -1.90
CA LEU A 162 8.11 -0.62 -0.71
C LEU A 162 9.16 0.47 -1.01
N MET A 163 9.94 0.28 -2.06
CA MET A 163 11.03 1.21 -2.43
C MET A 163 10.68 2.12 -3.60
N GLY A 164 9.60 1.84 -4.31
CA GLY A 164 9.27 2.53 -5.54
C GLY A 164 10.37 2.35 -6.61
N PRO A 165 10.56 3.34 -7.51
CA PRO A 165 11.57 3.27 -8.55
C PRO A 165 12.99 3.62 -8.05
N TRP A 166 13.16 3.85 -6.75
CA TRP A 166 14.42 4.31 -6.17
C TRP A 166 15.34 3.12 -5.90
N TYR A 167 16.61 3.24 -6.34
CA TYR A 167 17.60 2.21 -6.06
C TYR A 167 18.08 2.30 -4.61
N LYS A 168 17.68 1.31 -3.82
CA LYS A 168 18.22 1.09 -2.48
C LYS A 168 18.03 -0.38 -2.12
N ALA A 169 19.06 -1.03 -1.60
CA ALA A 169 18.92 -2.35 -1.01
C ALA A 169 17.91 -2.30 0.14
N THR A 170 16.95 -3.21 0.12
CA THR A 170 15.92 -3.34 1.15
C THR A 170 15.82 -4.78 1.65
N VAL A 171 15.45 -4.94 2.92
CA VAL A 171 15.12 -6.25 3.50
C VAL A 171 13.77 -6.80 3.02
N TRP A 172 12.96 -5.98 2.34
CA TRP A 172 11.59 -6.25 1.94
C TRP A 172 11.37 -5.98 0.44
N PRO A 173 11.97 -6.76 -0.47
CA PRO A 173 11.88 -6.52 -1.91
C PRO A 173 10.57 -7.08 -2.48
N CYS A 174 9.44 -6.51 -2.09
CA CYS A 174 8.10 -6.98 -2.45
C CYS A 174 7.05 -5.88 -2.30
N LEU A 175 5.81 -6.18 -2.69
CA LEU A 175 4.64 -5.39 -2.30
C LEU A 175 4.33 -5.68 -0.83
N TRP A 176 4.68 -4.76 0.02
CA TRP A 176 4.44 -4.88 1.45
C TRP A 176 3.06 -4.31 1.79
N MET A 177 2.05 -5.21 1.81
CA MET A 177 0.63 -4.85 1.93
C MET A 177 0.18 -4.54 3.36
N ASN A 178 1.04 -4.69 4.34
CA ASN A 178 0.77 -4.24 5.71
C ASN A 178 1.67 -3.05 6.01
N LEU A 179 1.22 -2.08 5.75
CA LEU A 179 0.58 -0.79 5.58
C LEU A 179 1.30 0.09 4.55
N ASN A 180 2.50 -0.33 4.10
CA ASN A 180 3.37 0.51 3.27
C ASN A 180 2.75 0.85 1.92
N VAL A 181 2.17 -0.14 1.22
CA VAL A 181 1.48 0.10 -0.05
C VAL A 181 0.27 1.02 0.17
N GLN A 182 -0.54 0.76 1.19
CA GLN A 182 -1.69 1.61 1.51
C GLN A 182 -1.27 3.05 1.76
N LEU A 183 -0.24 3.27 2.60
CA LEU A 183 0.23 4.61 2.92
C LEU A 183 0.81 5.35 1.72
N SER A 184 1.48 4.63 0.80
CA SER A 184 2.02 5.24 -0.42
C SER A 184 0.93 5.88 -1.29
N TYR A 185 -0.28 5.34 -1.25
CA TYR A 185 -1.41 5.83 -2.05
C TYR A 185 -2.38 6.75 -1.31
N TYR A 186 -2.26 6.95 0.02
CA TYR A 186 -3.19 7.83 0.74
C TYR A 186 -3.17 9.29 0.26
N THR A 187 -2.00 9.77 -0.14
CA THR A 187 -1.84 11.18 -0.53
C THR A 187 -2.50 11.49 -1.87
N THR A 188 -2.61 10.54 -2.77
CA THR A 188 -3.14 10.72 -4.12
C THR A 188 -4.56 11.25 -4.12
N GLY A 189 -5.42 10.65 -3.31
CA GLY A 189 -6.81 11.06 -3.22
C GLY A 189 -7.04 12.39 -2.51
N ILE A 190 -6.19 12.74 -1.52
CA ILE A 190 -6.27 14.02 -0.81
C ILE A 190 -5.80 15.16 -1.71
N THR A 191 -4.83 14.90 -2.57
CA THR A 191 -4.24 15.88 -3.48
C THR A 191 -4.88 15.91 -4.87
N ASN A 192 -6.06 15.27 -5.02
CA ASN A 192 -6.83 15.23 -6.26
C ASN A 192 -6.09 14.59 -7.45
N HIS A 193 -5.20 13.63 -7.17
CA HIS A 193 -4.49 12.83 -8.18
C HIS A 193 -5.03 11.40 -8.20
N LEU A 194 -6.36 11.27 -8.37
CA LEU A 194 -7.08 9.99 -8.29
C LEU A 194 -6.61 8.96 -9.32
N ASP A 195 -6.18 9.41 -10.49
CA ASP A 195 -5.64 8.58 -11.55
C ASP A 195 -4.37 7.82 -11.12
N LEU A 196 -3.59 8.37 -10.20
CA LEU A 196 -2.37 7.74 -9.70
C LEU A 196 -2.65 6.55 -8.74
N GLU A 197 -3.87 6.39 -8.25
CA GLU A 197 -4.28 5.22 -7.43
C GLU A 197 -4.65 4.00 -8.28
N GLU A 198 -4.96 4.18 -9.56
CA GLU A 198 -5.44 3.12 -10.44
C GLU A 198 -4.54 1.87 -10.52
N PRO A 199 -3.20 1.96 -10.46
CA PRO A 199 -2.35 0.77 -10.42
C PRO A 199 -2.70 -0.20 -9.30
N LEU A 200 -2.98 0.31 -8.09
CA LEU A 200 -3.33 -0.52 -6.93
C LEU A 200 -4.67 -1.23 -7.12
N TYR A 201 -5.68 -0.49 -7.55
CA TYR A 201 -7.02 -1.07 -7.71
C TYR A 201 -7.11 -2.03 -8.89
N ARG A 202 -6.43 -1.72 -9.99
CA ARG A 202 -6.30 -2.64 -11.11
C ARG A 202 -5.60 -3.93 -10.74
N LEU A 203 -4.57 -3.89 -9.88
CA LEU A 203 -3.93 -5.08 -9.36
C LEU A 203 -4.92 -5.95 -8.57
N ILE A 204 -5.69 -5.34 -7.67
CA ILE A 204 -6.70 -6.05 -6.86
C ILE A 204 -7.79 -6.65 -7.77
N GLU A 205 -8.31 -5.87 -8.71
CA GLU A 205 -9.38 -6.32 -9.61
C GLU A 205 -8.93 -7.45 -10.53
N LYS A 206 -7.72 -7.35 -11.07
CA LYS A 206 -7.12 -8.39 -11.94
C LYS A 206 -6.97 -9.73 -11.21
N HIS A 207 -6.65 -9.70 -9.91
CA HIS A 207 -6.34 -10.90 -9.13
C HIS A 207 -7.42 -11.26 -8.09
N ARG A 208 -8.59 -10.61 -8.16
CA ARG A 208 -9.65 -10.79 -7.14
C ARG A 208 -10.08 -12.23 -6.92
N ASP A 209 -10.11 -13.04 -7.99
CA ASP A 209 -10.53 -14.43 -7.93
C ASP A 209 -9.46 -15.33 -7.27
N GLN A 210 -8.21 -14.87 -7.20
CA GLN A 210 -7.14 -15.56 -6.49
C GLN A 210 -7.17 -15.32 -4.97
N LEU A 211 -7.81 -14.24 -4.51
CA LEU A 211 -7.87 -13.88 -3.10
C LEU A 211 -8.58 -14.91 -2.24
N VAL A 212 -9.45 -15.74 -2.83
CA VAL A 212 -10.09 -16.88 -2.16
C VAL A 212 -9.11 -18.02 -1.86
N LEU A 213 -7.96 -18.09 -2.56
CA LEU A 213 -6.93 -19.09 -2.30
C LEU A 213 -6.13 -18.79 -1.02
N ASN A 214 -6.26 -17.57 -0.50
CA ASN A 214 -5.55 -17.15 0.71
C ASN A 214 -6.25 -17.56 2.01
N VAL A 215 -7.44 -18.12 1.94
CA VAL A 215 -8.14 -18.67 3.09
C VAL A 215 -8.13 -20.20 3.06
N PRO A 216 -8.24 -20.89 4.22
CA PRO A 216 -8.40 -22.33 4.27
C PRO A 216 -9.58 -22.81 3.42
N GLU A 217 -9.52 -24.04 2.95
CA GLU A 217 -10.49 -24.59 1.98
C GLU A 217 -11.94 -24.45 2.44
N GLU A 218 -12.20 -24.69 3.70
CA GLU A 218 -13.53 -24.59 4.32
C GLU A 218 -14.11 -23.17 4.37
N PHE A 219 -13.30 -22.14 4.06
CA PHE A 219 -13.73 -20.73 4.00
C PHE A 219 -13.88 -20.20 2.56
N ARG A 220 -13.46 -20.96 1.53
CA ARG A 220 -13.32 -20.47 0.14
C ARG A 220 -14.63 -20.13 -0.55
N ASP A 221 -15.73 -20.69 -0.12
CA ASP A 221 -17.05 -20.44 -0.73
C ASP A 221 -17.45 -18.97 -0.67
N ASP A 222 -17.25 -18.34 0.48
CA ASP A 222 -17.74 -16.99 0.76
C ASP A 222 -16.66 -16.02 1.27
N CYS A 223 -15.45 -16.46 1.55
CA CYS A 223 -14.38 -15.63 2.11
C CYS A 223 -13.26 -15.33 1.10
N ALA A 224 -12.62 -14.19 1.32
CA ALA A 224 -11.35 -13.82 0.68
C ALA A 224 -10.47 -13.07 1.68
N ALA A 225 -9.17 -13.28 1.58
CA ALA A 225 -8.17 -12.59 2.41
C ALA A 225 -6.91 -12.30 1.60
N LEU A 226 -5.99 -11.56 2.21
CA LEU A 226 -4.67 -11.31 1.66
C LEU A 226 -3.68 -11.25 2.80
N GLY A 227 -2.63 -12.06 2.68
CA GLY A 227 -1.46 -11.98 3.55
C GLY A 227 -0.51 -10.89 3.10
N ASN A 228 0.51 -10.67 3.89
CA ASN A 228 1.58 -9.73 3.65
C ASN A 228 2.89 -10.51 3.64
N PRO A 229 3.78 -10.46 2.71
CA PRO A 229 3.92 -9.71 1.47
C PRO A 229 3.39 -10.45 0.22
N VAL A 230 3.32 -9.75 -0.92
CA VAL A 230 2.92 -10.35 -2.21
C VAL A 230 3.79 -9.85 -3.37
N GLY A 231 3.71 -10.56 -4.51
CA GLY A 231 4.34 -10.16 -5.77
C GLY A 231 3.40 -9.34 -6.67
N TYR A 232 3.91 -8.97 -7.83
CA TYR A 232 3.14 -8.25 -8.85
C TYR A 232 2.26 -9.16 -9.72
N ASP A 233 2.65 -10.44 -9.82
CA ASP A 233 2.02 -11.39 -10.74
C ASP A 233 0.85 -12.12 -10.11
N GLU A 234 0.82 -12.20 -8.80
CA GLU A 234 -0.23 -12.92 -8.07
C GLU A 234 -0.40 -12.35 -6.65
N LEU A 235 -1.65 -12.29 -6.21
CA LEU A 235 -2.00 -11.91 -4.85
C LEU A 235 -2.29 -13.17 -4.00
N VAL A 236 -1.39 -14.14 -4.04
CA VAL A 236 -1.50 -15.39 -3.27
C VAL A 236 -0.48 -15.37 -2.13
N ASN A 237 -0.99 -15.18 -0.93
CA ASN A 237 -0.26 -15.33 0.34
C ASN A 237 -1.27 -15.73 1.42
N PRO A 238 -1.37 -17.04 1.72
CA PRO A 238 -2.38 -17.57 2.62
C PRO A 238 -2.30 -16.98 4.03
N VAL A 239 -3.46 -16.71 4.61
CA VAL A 239 -3.61 -16.31 6.01
C VAL A 239 -4.07 -17.48 6.85
N PHE A 240 -3.63 -17.50 8.10
CA PHE A 240 -4.17 -18.43 9.07
C PHE A 240 -5.53 -17.94 9.53
N LEU A 241 -6.58 -18.79 9.39
CA LEU A 241 -7.93 -18.57 9.91
C LEU A 241 -8.38 -19.80 10.66
N THR A 242 -9.13 -19.61 11.72
CA THR A 242 -9.73 -20.70 12.49
C THR A 242 -10.93 -20.21 13.27
N THR A 243 -11.86 -21.11 13.54
CA THR A 243 -12.97 -20.94 14.50
C THR A 243 -12.62 -21.52 15.87
N ASP A 244 -11.47 -22.17 16.02
CA ASP A 244 -10.96 -22.66 17.30
C ASP A 244 -10.54 -21.49 18.20
N ARG A 245 -11.27 -21.32 19.30
CA ARG A 245 -11.06 -20.24 20.27
C ARG A 245 -9.95 -20.55 21.29
N THR A 246 -9.43 -21.77 21.29
CA THR A 246 -8.40 -22.23 22.23
C THR A 246 -7.00 -22.06 21.65
N THR A 247 -6.88 -21.71 20.35
CA THR A 247 -5.61 -21.50 19.68
C THR A 247 -4.81 -20.35 20.31
N ASP A 248 -3.53 -20.52 20.44
CA ASP A 248 -2.55 -19.49 20.82
C ASP A 248 -1.91 -18.79 19.61
N ARG A 249 -2.27 -19.22 18.40
CA ARG A 249 -1.84 -18.64 17.14
C ARG A 249 -2.82 -17.53 16.73
N GLU A 250 -2.27 -16.34 16.55
CA GLU A 250 -3.03 -15.16 16.12
C GLU A 250 -3.37 -15.20 14.63
N MET A 251 -4.52 -14.65 14.28
CA MET A 251 -4.93 -14.39 12.90
C MET A 251 -4.54 -12.98 12.47
N ASN A 252 -3.87 -12.85 11.32
CA ASN A 252 -3.59 -11.55 10.71
C ASN A 252 -4.50 -11.35 9.49
N ILE A 253 -5.61 -10.68 9.69
CA ILE A 253 -6.71 -10.55 8.73
C ILE A 253 -6.95 -9.12 8.24
N ILE A 254 -6.06 -8.19 8.57
CA ILE A 254 -6.29 -6.75 8.37
C ILE A 254 -6.02 -6.27 6.96
N VAL A 255 -5.20 -6.99 6.19
CA VAL A 255 -4.63 -6.48 4.94
C VAL A 255 -5.72 -6.21 3.92
N LEU A 256 -6.55 -7.20 3.60
CA LEU A 256 -7.60 -7.01 2.60
C LEU A 256 -8.71 -6.05 3.06
N PRO A 257 -9.21 -6.09 4.31
CA PRO A 257 -10.15 -5.09 4.82
C PRO A 257 -9.64 -3.65 4.72
N TRP A 258 -8.36 -3.40 5.00
CA TRP A 258 -7.76 -2.07 4.87
C TRP A 258 -7.68 -1.62 3.40
N LEU A 259 -7.26 -2.51 2.49
CA LEU A 259 -7.27 -2.22 1.05
C LEU A 259 -8.69 -1.93 0.54
N MET A 260 -9.68 -2.67 1.02
CA MET A 260 -11.09 -2.42 0.66
C MET A 260 -11.60 -1.07 1.19
N GLN A 261 -11.14 -0.64 2.37
CA GLN A 261 -11.43 0.69 2.90
C GLN A 261 -10.89 1.77 1.94
N GLN A 262 -9.66 1.65 1.54
CA GLN A 262 -9.02 2.60 0.62
C GLN A 262 -9.71 2.60 -0.75
N PHE A 263 -10.02 1.43 -1.29
CA PHE A 263 -10.70 1.29 -2.57
C PHE A 263 -12.12 1.91 -2.53
N TYR A 264 -12.86 1.70 -1.45
CA TYR A 264 -14.16 2.33 -1.28
C TYR A 264 -14.07 3.86 -1.14
N VAL A 265 -13.09 4.37 -0.40
CA VAL A 265 -12.85 5.82 -0.27
C VAL A 265 -12.50 6.45 -1.63
N HIS A 266 -11.68 5.78 -2.44
CA HIS A 266 -11.43 6.19 -3.82
C HIS A 266 -12.74 6.24 -4.63
N ASN A 267 -13.56 5.21 -4.54
CA ASN A 267 -14.84 5.17 -5.23
C ASN A 267 -15.80 6.28 -4.78
N LYS A 268 -15.78 6.65 -3.50
CA LYS A 268 -16.55 7.81 -3.02
C LYS A 268 -16.12 9.13 -3.67
N ARG A 269 -14.86 9.26 -4.07
CA ARG A 269 -14.33 10.45 -4.76
C ARG A 269 -14.63 10.43 -6.25
N THR A 270 -14.59 9.25 -6.88
CA THR A 270 -14.86 9.09 -8.32
C THR A 270 -16.34 8.93 -8.64
N MET A 271 -17.17 8.57 -7.66
CA MET A 271 -18.62 8.32 -7.79
C MET A 271 -18.96 7.27 -8.85
N ASP A 272 -18.11 6.28 -9.05
CA ASP A 272 -18.29 5.20 -10.04
C ASP A 272 -19.18 4.08 -9.47
N ASP A 273 -20.49 4.19 -9.68
CA ASP A 273 -21.47 3.18 -9.24
C ASP A 273 -21.35 1.84 -9.99
N ALA A 274 -20.83 1.84 -11.19
CA ALA A 274 -20.61 0.60 -11.94
C ALA A 274 -19.46 -0.21 -11.30
N ARG A 275 -18.35 0.43 -11.01
CA ARG A 275 -17.22 -0.18 -10.30
C ARG A 275 -17.61 -0.61 -8.88
N LEU A 276 -18.37 0.23 -8.19
CA LEU A 276 -18.88 -0.09 -6.85
C LEU A 276 -19.72 -1.38 -6.86
N ARG A 277 -20.63 -1.52 -7.83
CA ARG A 277 -21.51 -2.68 -7.96
C ARG A 277 -20.79 -3.95 -8.40
N ASN A 278 -19.91 -3.84 -9.40
CA ASN A 278 -19.38 -4.99 -10.12
C ASN A 278 -18.03 -5.48 -9.58
N SER A 279 -17.29 -4.63 -8.88
CA SER A 279 -15.96 -4.94 -8.38
C SER A 279 -15.88 -4.83 -6.85
N ILE A 280 -16.15 -3.66 -6.30
CA ILE A 280 -15.91 -3.38 -4.88
C ILE A 280 -16.87 -4.16 -3.98
N PHE A 281 -18.17 -4.08 -4.23
CA PHE A 281 -19.18 -4.72 -3.37
C PHE A 281 -19.02 -6.26 -3.28
N PRO A 282 -18.86 -7.00 -4.40
CA PRO A 282 -18.65 -8.45 -4.33
C PRO A 282 -17.39 -8.84 -3.54
N LEU A 283 -16.30 -8.10 -3.72
CA LEU A 283 -15.06 -8.38 -2.99
C LEU A 283 -15.18 -8.01 -1.52
N MET A 284 -15.82 -6.88 -1.19
CA MET A 284 -16.10 -6.52 0.20
C MET A 284 -16.95 -7.58 0.92
N LYS A 285 -17.96 -8.13 0.26
CA LYS A 285 -18.74 -9.23 0.86
C LYS A 285 -17.84 -10.38 1.27
N LYS A 286 -16.99 -10.87 0.36
CA LYS A 286 -16.06 -11.96 0.66
C LYS A 286 -15.04 -11.59 1.75
N THR A 287 -14.56 -10.36 1.74
CA THR A 287 -13.61 -9.85 2.74
C THR A 287 -14.23 -9.85 4.14
N TYR A 288 -15.45 -9.36 4.26
CA TYR A 288 -16.13 -9.24 5.55
C TYR A 288 -16.86 -10.51 5.99
N SER A 289 -17.07 -11.48 5.08
CA SER A 289 -17.48 -12.84 5.46
C SER A 289 -16.42 -13.52 6.35
N VAL A 290 -15.14 -13.16 6.23
CA VAL A 290 -14.11 -13.62 7.18
C VAL A 290 -14.51 -13.26 8.61
N TYR A 291 -14.90 -12.01 8.85
CA TYR A 291 -15.36 -11.60 10.19
C TYR A 291 -16.63 -12.36 10.62
N LEU A 292 -17.63 -12.56 9.72
CA LEU A 292 -18.83 -13.32 10.03
C LEU A 292 -18.53 -14.77 10.44
N ARG A 293 -17.46 -15.36 9.89
CA ARG A 293 -17.05 -16.74 10.18
C ARG A 293 -16.28 -16.87 11.49
N ILE A 294 -15.47 -15.90 11.87
CA ILE A 294 -14.61 -15.97 13.06
C ILE A 294 -15.22 -15.35 14.30
N LEU A 295 -16.14 -14.38 14.14
CA LEU A 295 -16.84 -13.76 15.27
C LEU A 295 -17.67 -14.82 16.01
N TYR A 296 -17.67 -14.76 17.32
CA TYR A 296 -18.48 -15.64 18.16
C TYR A 296 -19.33 -14.84 19.13
N LYS A 297 -20.52 -15.33 19.39
CA LYS A 297 -21.43 -14.73 20.36
C LYS A 297 -21.04 -15.21 21.77
N GLY A 298 -20.77 -14.24 22.66
CA GLY A 298 -20.49 -14.49 24.06
C GLY A 298 -21.79 -14.65 24.89
N ASP A 299 -21.61 -14.99 26.18
CA ASP A 299 -22.72 -15.11 27.14
C ASP A 299 -23.40 -13.76 27.44
N ASP A 300 -22.68 -12.67 27.19
CA ASP A 300 -23.18 -11.28 27.27
C ASP A 300 -24.05 -10.88 26.05
N GLY A 301 -24.19 -11.79 25.08
CA GLY A 301 -24.96 -11.57 23.87
C GLY A 301 -24.26 -10.73 22.79
N LEU A 302 -23.02 -10.31 23.02
CA LEU A 302 -22.20 -9.55 22.06
C LEU A 302 -21.40 -10.49 21.15
N TYR A 303 -20.96 -9.97 20.02
CA TYR A 303 -20.01 -10.63 19.12
C TYR A 303 -18.59 -10.24 19.46
N HIS A 304 -17.74 -11.22 19.70
CA HIS A 304 -16.34 -11.07 20.10
C HIS A 304 -15.41 -11.49 18.98
N ILE A 305 -14.26 -10.81 18.87
CA ILE A 305 -13.19 -11.16 17.94
C ILE A 305 -12.19 -12.06 18.68
N PRO A 306 -11.86 -13.25 18.13
CA PRO A 306 -10.87 -14.13 18.74
C PRO A 306 -9.46 -13.54 18.67
N LEU A 307 -8.43 -14.34 19.00
CA LEU A 307 -7.06 -13.90 19.03
C LEU A 307 -6.58 -13.43 17.64
N THR A 308 -6.27 -12.15 17.53
CA THR A 308 -5.79 -11.51 16.30
C THR A 308 -4.50 -10.73 16.54
N PHE A 309 -3.75 -10.52 15.48
CA PHE A 309 -2.59 -9.65 15.47
C PHE A 309 -3.01 -8.18 15.51
N SER A 310 -2.32 -7.37 16.29
CA SER A 310 -2.39 -5.92 16.25
C SER A 310 -1.07 -5.40 15.72
N ASP A 311 -1.11 -4.73 14.61
CA ASP A 311 0.00 -4.37 13.74
C ASP A 311 1.28 -4.01 14.49
N GLU A 312 2.27 -4.87 14.37
CA GLU A 312 3.61 -4.89 14.97
C GLU A 312 3.69 -4.72 16.50
N TYR A 313 2.57 -4.50 17.19
CA TYR A 313 2.59 -4.38 18.66
C TYR A 313 2.50 -5.74 19.37
N GLY A 314 1.71 -6.64 18.86
CA GLY A 314 1.51 -7.98 19.42
C GLY A 314 0.14 -8.58 19.08
N LYS A 315 -0.29 -9.53 19.91
CA LYS A 315 -1.58 -10.22 19.74
C LYS A 315 -2.49 -9.97 20.94
N ALA A 316 -3.79 -9.91 20.67
CA ALA A 316 -4.83 -9.85 21.70
C ALA A 316 -6.14 -10.38 21.12
N GLN A 317 -7.05 -10.79 22.00
CA GLN A 317 -8.46 -10.86 21.65
C GLN A 317 -9.00 -9.42 21.49
N GLU A 318 -9.99 -9.25 20.61
CA GLU A 318 -10.71 -7.99 20.46
C GLU A 318 -9.73 -6.81 20.24
N THR A 319 -8.75 -7.02 19.34
CA THR A 319 -7.84 -5.91 18.99
C THR A 319 -8.64 -4.73 18.43
N SER A 320 -8.36 -3.54 18.93
CA SER A 320 -9.06 -2.31 18.55
C SER A 320 -9.04 -2.07 17.05
N MET A 321 -7.95 -2.45 16.38
CA MET A 321 -7.83 -2.37 14.93
C MET A 321 -8.86 -3.25 14.20
N ASN A 322 -9.06 -4.51 14.66
CA ASN A 322 -10.01 -5.41 14.03
C ASN A 322 -11.47 -5.04 14.38
N ILE A 323 -11.74 -4.53 15.59
CA ILE A 323 -13.06 -3.96 15.94
C ILE A 323 -13.39 -2.80 14.99
N ALA A 324 -12.44 -1.88 14.78
CA ALA A 324 -12.62 -0.73 13.88
C ALA A 324 -12.92 -1.18 12.44
N LEU A 325 -12.13 -2.13 11.91
CA LEU A 325 -12.32 -2.64 10.55
C LEU A 325 -13.64 -3.38 10.38
N ALA A 326 -14.02 -4.22 11.35
CA ALA A 326 -15.28 -4.96 11.29
C ALA A 326 -16.50 -4.01 11.28
N ARG A 327 -16.52 -3.02 12.19
CA ARG A 327 -17.57 -1.99 12.25
C ARG A 327 -17.62 -1.16 10.98
N TRP A 328 -16.46 -0.67 10.53
CA TRP A 328 -16.35 0.09 9.30
C TRP A 328 -16.92 -0.70 8.11
N GLY A 329 -16.56 -1.98 8.00
CA GLY A 329 -16.97 -2.81 6.87
C GLY A 329 -18.44 -3.14 6.86
N PHE A 330 -19.02 -3.54 7.99
CA PHE A 330 -20.46 -3.82 8.06
C PHE A 330 -21.29 -2.56 7.78
N LYS A 331 -20.90 -1.41 8.35
CA LYS A 331 -21.53 -0.12 8.04
C LYS A 331 -21.44 0.20 6.54
N THR A 332 -20.25 0.03 5.95
CA THR A 332 -20.05 0.32 4.53
C THR A 332 -20.83 -0.60 3.61
N LEU A 333 -20.96 -1.90 3.92
CA LEU A 333 -21.79 -2.82 3.15
C LEU A 333 -23.27 -2.41 3.18
N LEU A 334 -23.77 -1.97 4.33
CA LEU A 334 -25.14 -1.44 4.47
C LEU A 334 -25.32 -0.15 3.66
N ASP A 335 -24.35 0.77 3.73
CA ASP A 335 -24.35 2.02 2.96
C ASP A 335 -24.34 1.76 1.45
N ILE A 336 -23.55 0.80 0.97
CA ILE A 336 -23.52 0.40 -0.46
C ILE A 336 -24.88 -0.18 -0.89
N CYS A 337 -25.48 -1.05 -0.07
CA CYS A 337 -26.80 -1.60 -0.38
C CYS A 337 -27.86 -0.51 -0.47
N THR A 338 -27.81 0.48 0.41
CA THR A 338 -28.72 1.64 0.40
C THR A 338 -28.50 2.49 -0.85
N ARG A 339 -27.26 2.87 -1.14
CA ARG A 339 -26.89 3.71 -2.31
C ARG A 339 -27.28 3.05 -3.64
N LEU A 340 -26.96 1.78 -3.79
CA LEU A 340 -27.20 1.03 -5.04
C LEU A 340 -28.56 0.35 -5.10
N LYS A 341 -29.41 0.50 -4.04
CA LYS A 341 -30.71 -0.16 -3.88
C LYS A 341 -30.62 -1.69 -4.04
N LEU A 342 -29.59 -2.29 -3.43
CA LEU A 342 -29.36 -3.73 -3.49
C LEU A 342 -30.21 -4.44 -2.40
N LYS A 343 -30.83 -5.55 -2.80
CA LYS A 343 -31.48 -6.48 -1.89
C LYS A 343 -30.55 -7.65 -1.64
N ASP A 344 -29.69 -7.54 -0.61
CA ASP A 344 -28.76 -8.61 -0.26
C ASP A 344 -29.26 -9.36 0.98
N PRO A 345 -29.25 -10.70 0.98
CA PRO A 345 -29.73 -11.52 2.09
C PRO A 345 -28.91 -11.33 3.38
N LEU A 346 -27.66 -10.85 3.29
CA LEU A 346 -26.81 -10.61 4.46
C LEU A 346 -27.06 -9.25 5.15
N VAL A 347 -27.91 -8.38 4.60
CA VAL A 347 -28.23 -7.08 5.22
C VAL A 347 -28.67 -7.22 6.70
N PRO A 348 -29.60 -8.12 7.09
CA PRO A 348 -29.96 -8.30 8.49
C PRO A 348 -28.79 -8.81 9.35
N VAL A 349 -27.92 -9.65 8.77
CA VAL A 349 -26.76 -10.22 9.47
C VAL A 349 -25.72 -9.12 9.75
N TRP A 350 -25.37 -8.32 8.75
CA TRP A 350 -24.43 -7.20 8.94
C TRP A 350 -24.93 -6.18 9.97
N LYS A 351 -26.25 -5.91 9.95
CA LYS A 351 -26.87 -5.00 10.92
C LYS A 351 -26.77 -5.58 12.34
N GLU A 352 -27.12 -6.84 12.54
CA GLU A 352 -27.00 -7.46 13.85
C GLU A 352 -25.56 -7.46 14.38
N HIS A 353 -24.58 -7.79 13.52
CA HIS A 353 -23.17 -7.78 13.92
C HIS A 353 -22.68 -6.37 14.24
N LEU A 354 -23.07 -5.37 13.45
CA LEU A 354 -22.71 -3.96 13.70
C LEU A 354 -23.27 -3.48 15.05
N ASP A 355 -24.51 -3.83 15.35
CA ASP A 355 -25.21 -3.42 16.57
C ASP A 355 -24.66 -4.13 17.83
N LYS A 356 -24.14 -5.35 17.67
CA LYS A 356 -23.74 -6.21 18.81
C LYS A 356 -22.25 -6.53 18.90
N ILE A 357 -21.39 -5.98 18.02
CA ILE A 357 -19.95 -6.19 18.16
C ILE A 357 -19.43 -5.53 19.44
N ALA A 358 -18.55 -6.23 20.16
CA ALA A 358 -17.96 -5.77 21.42
C ALA A 358 -17.33 -4.36 21.28
N ALA A 359 -17.41 -3.57 22.35
CA ALA A 359 -16.81 -2.23 22.39
C ALA A 359 -15.28 -2.29 22.46
N TYR A 360 -14.63 -1.17 22.17
CA TYR A 360 -13.20 -1.03 22.44
C TYR A 360 -12.90 -1.21 23.92
N HIS A 361 -11.85 -1.97 24.23
CA HIS A 361 -11.33 -2.01 25.58
C HIS A 361 -10.62 -0.71 25.92
N THR A 362 -10.95 -0.16 27.08
CA THR A 362 -10.40 1.11 27.54
C THR A 362 -9.87 0.98 28.99
N LYS A 363 -8.87 1.79 29.32
CA LYS A 363 -8.37 2.04 30.68
C LYS A 363 -8.23 3.55 30.89
N GLU A 364 -7.67 3.92 32.03
CA GLU A 364 -7.39 5.33 32.37
C GLU A 364 -6.63 6.09 31.28
N ASN A 365 -5.79 5.42 30.50
CA ASN A 365 -4.98 6.02 29.43
C ASN A 365 -5.65 5.97 28.04
N GLY A 366 -6.92 5.58 27.97
CA GLY A 366 -7.70 5.55 26.72
C GLY A 366 -7.87 4.15 26.13
N ILE A 367 -7.97 4.05 24.81
CA ILE A 367 -8.17 2.79 24.08
C ILE A 367 -6.94 1.91 24.21
N MET A 368 -7.16 0.63 24.53
CA MET A 368 -6.14 -0.41 24.60
C MET A 368 -5.86 -1.01 23.21
N ILE A 369 -4.77 -1.76 23.10
CA ILE A 369 -4.47 -2.58 21.91
C ILE A 369 -5.55 -3.63 21.68
N GLY A 370 -6.03 -4.25 22.75
CA GLY A 370 -7.09 -5.23 22.78
C GLY A 370 -7.36 -5.67 24.22
N LYS A 371 -8.16 -6.72 24.39
CA LYS A 371 -8.55 -7.24 25.70
C LYS A 371 -7.35 -7.59 26.55
N GLY A 372 -7.22 -6.90 27.70
CA GLY A 372 -6.12 -7.11 28.65
C GLY A 372 -4.76 -6.58 28.21
N VAL A 373 -4.62 -5.99 27.02
CA VAL A 373 -3.35 -5.51 26.47
C VAL A 373 -3.38 -3.99 26.31
N PRO A 374 -2.84 -3.21 27.24
CA PRO A 374 -2.72 -1.76 27.13
C PRO A 374 -1.58 -1.36 26.18
N PHE A 375 -1.60 -0.13 25.68
CA PHE A 375 -0.42 0.48 25.07
C PHE A 375 0.55 0.89 26.20
N ALA A 376 1.57 0.09 26.45
CA ALA A 376 2.44 0.23 27.63
C ALA A 376 3.93 0.37 27.32
N LYS A 377 4.33 0.24 26.07
CA LYS A 377 5.73 0.37 25.62
C LYS A 377 5.81 1.26 24.39
N PRO A 378 6.93 1.96 24.17
CA PRO A 378 7.14 2.76 22.97
C PRO A 378 6.96 1.92 21.70
N HIS A 379 6.20 2.45 20.77
CA HIS A 379 6.03 1.84 19.46
C HIS A 379 5.62 2.90 18.43
N ARG A 380 6.10 2.74 17.19
CA ARG A 380 5.78 3.65 16.09
C ARG A 380 4.36 3.46 15.54
N HIS A 381 3.80 2.24 15.68
CA HIS A 381 2.46 1.93 15.19
C HIS A 381 1.39 2.35 16.20
N TYR A 382 0.37 3.01 15.68
CA TYR A 382 -0.82 3.46 16.40
C TYR A 382 -2.03 2.56 16.08
N SER A 383 -1.82 1.24 16.02
CA SER A 383 -2.81 0.24 15.61
C SER A 383 -4.14 0.34 16.37
N HIS A 384 -4.10 0.70 17.65
CA HIS A 384 -5.30 0.88 18.48
C HIS A 384 -6.10 2.16 18.17
N MET A 385 -5.55 3.06 17.33
CA MET A 385 -6.20 4.31 16.93
C MET A 385 -6.55 4.36 15.44
N LEU A 386 -6.38 3.24 14.70
CA LEU A 386 -6.71 3.20 13.27
C LEU A 386 -8.20 3.47 13.00
N GLY A 387 -9.07 3.23 13.97
CA GLY A 387 -10.47 3.62 13.92
C GLY A 387 -10.68 5.14 13.84
N ILE A 388 -9.75 5.94 14.39
CA ILE A 388 -9.76 7.41 14.28
C ILE A 388 -9.19 7.82 12.93
N PHE A 389 -7.99 7.35 12.59
CA PHE A 389 -7.30 7.58 11.33
C PHE A 389 -6.50 6.32 10.95
N PRO A 390 -6.66 5.78 9.74
CA PRO A 390 -7.33 6.34 8.57
C PRO A 390 -8.76 5.83 8.32
N PHE A 391 -9.36 5.04 9.22
CA PHE A 391 -10.66 4.43 8.93
C PHE A 391 -11.84 5.36 9.18
N TYR A 392 -11.69 6.38 10.04
CA TYR A 392 -12.76 7.31 10.42
C TYR A 392 -14.04 6.61 10.91
N GLU A 393 -13.90 5.40 11.45
CA GLU A 393 -14.99 4.65 12.07
C GLU A 393 -15.47 5.37 13.32
N THR A 394 -14.51 5.89 14.10
CA THR A 394 -14.76 6.73 15.25
C THR A 394 -14.30 8.15 14.94
N ASN A 395 -15.23 9.10 14.89
CA ASN A 395 -14.96 10.49 14.50
C ASN A 395 -15.69 11.48 15.39
N ILE A 396 -15.27 12.76 15.36
CA ILE A 396 -15.78 13.83 16.21
C ILE A 396 -17.20 14.30 15.84
N GLN A 397 -17.70 13.95 14.67
CA GLN A 397 -19.02 14.36 14.20
C GLN A 397 -20.11 13.43 14.73
N ASP A 398 -19.86 12.12 14.64
CA ASP A 398 -20.83 11.08 15.01
C ASP A 398 -20.75 10.71 16.51
N ASN A 399 -19.56 10.87 17.13
CA ASN A 399 -19.27 10.36 18.49
C ASN A 399 -18.71 11.43 19.43
N LYS A 400 -19.40 12.53 19.60
CA LYS A 400 -18.94 13.64 20.46
C LYS A 400 -18.59 13.22 21.89
N ALA A 401 -19.35 12.28 22.47
CA ALA A 401 -19.13 11.78 23.83
C ALA A 401 -17.78 11.04 23.98
N SER A 402 -17.24 10.49 22.89
CA SER A 402 -15.97 9.76 22.90
C SER A 402 -14.74 10.67 22.79
N ILE A 403 -14.89 11.94 22.42
CA ILE A 403 -13.78 12.85 22.16
C ILE A 403 -12.78 12.94 23.32
N PRO A 404 -13.18 13.06 24.61
CA PRO A 404 -12.23 13.12 25.71
C PRO A 404 -11.37 11.86 25.80
N MET A 405 -11.95 10.69 25.61
CA MET A 405 -11.26 9.41 25.62
C MET A 405 -10.31 9.28 24.43
N LEU A 406 -10.72 9.69 23.22
CA LEU A 406 -9.87 9.68 22.02
C LEU A 406 -8.67 10.61 22.18
N LYS A 407 -8.87 11.83 22.70
CA LYS A 407 -7.78 12.78 22.99
C LYS A 407 -6.81 12.23 24.03
N LYS A 408 -7.31 11.54 25.04
CA LYS A 408 -6.48 10.89 26.05
C LYS A 408 -5.66 9.75 25.46
N THR A 409 -6.23 8.97 24.55
CA THR A 409 -5.53 7.89 23.85
C THR A 409 -4.34 8.40 23.05
N ILE A 410 -4.54 9.40 22.21
CA ILE A 410 -3.45 9.98 21.41
C ILE A 410 -2.43 10.70 22.27
N GLN A 411 -2.84 11.38 23.34
CA GLN A 411 -1.93 12.01 24.28
C GLN A 411 -1.02 10.96 24.94
N HIS A 412 -1.60 9.87 25.45
CA HIS A 412 -0.83 8.77 26.02
C HIS A 412 0.16 8.15 25.01
N PHE A 413 -0.28 7.90 23.77
CA PHE A 413 0.59 7.39 22.71
C PHE A 413 1.78 8.31 22.44
N THR A 414 1.56 9.62 22.47
CA THR A 414 2.61 10.61 22.22
C THR A 414 3.51 10.86 23.41
N ASP A 415 3.03 10.63 24.64
CA ASP A 415 3.79 10.78 25.88
C ASP A 415 4.70 9.57 26.15
N VAL A 416 4.36 8.39 25.65
CA VAL A 416 5.24 7.21 25.70
C VAL A 416 6.35 7.39 24.65
N ASP A 417 7.49 7.94 25.12
CA ASP A 417 8.62 8.26 24.24
C ASP A 417 9.38 7.00 23.80
N GLY A 418 9.96 7.09 22.60
CA GLY A 418 10.73 6.03 21.95
C GLY A 418 10.10 5.54 20.66
N ASP A 419 10.85 4.72 19.92
CA ASP A 419 10.53 4.23 18.57
C ASP A 419 10.07 5.36 17.61
N ASN A 420 10.80 6.47 17.65
CA ASN A 420 10.49 7.71 16.96
C ASN A 420 10.87 7.62 15.47
N CYS A 421 9.91 7.85 14.59
CA CYS A 421 10.12 7.88 13.13
C CYS A 421 9.02 8.71 12.45
N MET A 422 9.21 8.98 11.16
CA MET A 422 8.25 9.72 10.32
C MET A 422 6.82 9.15 10.42
N TYR A 423 6.66 7.83 10.44
CA TYR A 423 5.35 7.19 10.53
C TYR A 423 4.62 7.53 11.85
N LYS A 424 5.33 7.49 12.98
CA LYS A 424 4.78 7.90 14.28
C LYS A 424 4.33 9.35 14.26
N PHE A 425 5.17 10.25 13.74
CA PHE A 425 4.91 11.68 13.76
C PHE A 425 3.77 12.08 12.81
N SER A 426 3.80 11.59 11.57
CA SER A 426 2.74 11.85 10.61
C SER A 426 1.40 11.25 11.05
N GLY A 427 1.41 10.06 11.63
CA GLY A 427 0.21 9.44 12.21
C GLY A 427 -0.36 10.24 13.37
N ALA A 428 0.49 10.67 14.31
CA ALA A 428 0.08 11.52 15.43
C ALA A 428 -0.52 12.84 14.94
N SER A 429 0.10 13.49 13.95
CA SER A 429 -0.43 14.70 13.32
C SER A 429 -1.81 14.47 12.70
N SER A 430 -1.97 13.39 11.92
CA SER A 430 -3.24 13.05 11.28
C SER A 430 -4.36 12.75 12.28
N ILE A 431 -4.04 12.04 13.38
CA ILE A 431 -5.00 11.73 14.44
C ILE A 431 -5.42 13.01 15.17
N TRP A 432 -4.48 13.88 15.56
CA TRP A 432 -4.81 15.17 16.19
C TRP A 432 -5.65 16.06 15.29
N SER A 433 -5.34 16.09 13.97
CA SER A 433 -6.15 16.81 12.98
C SER A 433 -7.57 16.25 12.91
N SER A 434 -7.73 14.91 12.88
CA SER A 434 -9.04 14.25 12.88
C SER A 434 -9.86 14.52 14.14
N LEU A 435 -9.19 14.85 15.25
CA LEU A 435 -9.83 15.25 16.52
C LEU A 435 -10.03 16.77 16.66
N GLY A 436 -9.81 17.54 15.60
CA GLY A 436 -10.01 18.97 15.55
C GLY A 436 -8.99 19.80 16.35
N ASN A 437 -7.80 19.25 16.63
CA ASN A 437 -6.73 19.97 17.34
C ASN A 437 -5.58 20.30 16.38
N GLY A 438 -5.69 21.44 15.69
CA GLY A 438 -4.74 21.93 14.71
C GLY A 438 -3.34 22.22 15.29
N ASP A 439 -3.27 22.81 16.50
CA ASP A 439 -1.99 23.14 17.14
C ASP A 439 -1.18 21.89 17.47
N SER A 440 -1.83 20.85 17.99
CA SER A 440 -1.17 19.56 18.23
C SER A 440 -0.79 18.89 16.90
N ALA A 441 -1.63 18.96 15.88
CA ALA A 441 -1.31 18.43 14.56
C ALA A 441 -0.05 19.11 13.98
N LEU A 442 0.01 20.44 14.02
CA LEU A 442 1.17 21.23 13.57
C LEU A 442 2.44 20.89 14.36
N LYS A 443 2.33 20.75 15.69
CA LYS A 443 3.46 20.32 16.54
C LYS A 443 4.08 19.03 16.05
N TRP A 444 3.27 18.04 15.67
CA TRP A 444 3.75 16.73 15.23
C TRP A 444 4.24 16.72 13.78
N VAL A 445 3.66 17.51 12.89
CA VAL A 445 4.21 17.72 11.54
C VAL A 445 5.62 18.32 11.59
N ASN A 446 5.85 19.29 12.47
CA ASN A 446 7.16 19.94 12.63
C ASN A 446 8.26 19.01 13.20
N ARG A 447 7.89 17.84 13.71
CA ARG A 447 8.83 16.78 14.14
C ARG A 447 9.15 15.78 13.04
N SER A 448 8.34 15.75 11.96
CA SER A 448 8.56 14.90 10.79
C SER A 448 9.62 15.50 9.89
#